data_e7ff6104bc5bdcb2d456d01c72ff4320
#
_entry.id   e7ff6104bc5bdcb2d456d01c72ff4320
#
_cell.length_a   1.000
_cell.length_b   1.000
_cell.length_c   1.000
_cell.angle_alpha   90.00
_cell.angle_beta   90.00
_cell.angle_gamma   90.00
#
_symmetry.space_group_name_H-M   'P 1'
#
loop_
_entity.id
_entity.type
_entity.pdbx_description
1 polymer ?
#
loop_
_entity_poly.entity_id
_entity_poly.type
_entity_poly.pdbx_seq_one_letter_code
_entity_poly.pdbx_strand_id
1 'polypeptide(L)'
;MPANWSVRVLAGIEALSLLTNGSVIVEPDSVVVRGNTGNEGASAAISRLLIDKLGQSEKFEIDVEYVKQLDPIAGLPTPEECIEQITVLSSERKITFEPGSATIDAAAQSLVDDIAEVLKICADLRLEIAGYTDSQGREEMNQQLSQQRAEAVLAALRMRRVPTARFTAVGNGEADPIADNDTEAGREANRRIEFRLIEPEPIEEQPTALEEAEAGTPEDTQEQPAAPTEADPVPHEATVEHAETGTTDEQN
;
A
#
# COMPACT_ATOMS: atom_id res chain seq x y z
N MET A 1 -40.27 -29.83 -15.69
CA MET A 1 -39.40 -29.17 -14.75
C MET A 1 -39.90 -27.74 -14.57
N PRO A 2 -39.83 -27.17 -13.38
CA PRO A 2 -40.19 -25.78 -13.16
C PRO A 2 -39.39 -24.82 -14.08
N ALA A 3 -39.98 -23.69 -14.41
CA ALA A 3 -39.27 -22.66 -15.17
C ALA A 3 -37.99 -22.22 -14.41
N ASN A 4 -36.92 -21.97 -15.13
CA ASN A 4 -35.60 -21.53 -14.60
C ASN A 4 -34.92 -22.52 -13.61
N TRP A 5 -35.38 -23.80 -13.53
CA TRP A 5 -34.81 -24.79 -12.62
C TRP A 5 -33.29 -24.93 -12.76
N SER A 6 -32.79 -25.06 -13.99
CA SER A 6 -31.36 -25.21 -14.26
C SER A 6 -30.54 -23.98 -13.80
N VAL A 7 -31.09 -22.78 -13.97
CA VAL A 7 -30.45 -21.53 -13.56
C VAL A 7 -30.35 -21.44 -12.03
N ARG A 8 -31.44 -21.83 -11.31
CA ARG A 8 -31.42 -21.87 -9.84
C ARG A 8 -30.41 -22.86 -9.30
N VAL A 9 -30.35 -24.07 -9.89
CA VAL A 9 -29.37 -25.09 -9.49
C VAL A 9 -27.94 -24.59 -9.69
N LEU A 10 -27.65 -23.99 -10.86
CA LEU A 10 -26.32 -23.45 -11.14
C LEU A 10 -25.95 -22.28 -10.21
N ALA A 11 -26.88 -21.35 -9.98
CA ALA A 11 -26.67 -20.25 -9.05
C ALA A 11 -26.45 -20.76 -7.61
N GLY A 12 -27.18 -21.79 -7.19
CA GLY A 12 -26.99 -22.43 -5.90
C GLY A 12 -25.62 -23.09 -5.74
N ILE A 13 -25.15 -23.80 -6.77
CA ILE A 13 -23.82 -24.42 -6.77
C ILE A 13 -22.72 -23.33 -6.73
N GLU A 14 -22.89 -22.25 -7.49
CA GLU A 14 -21.95 -21.12 -7.47
C GLU A 14 -21.94 -20.43 -6.10
N ALA A 15 -23.10 -20.28 -5.45
CA ALA A 15 -23.19 -19.75 -4.08
C ALA A 15 -22.46 -20.65 -3.05
N LEU A 16 -22.53 -21.98 -3.21
CA LEU A 16 -21.76 -22.91 -2.36
C LEU A 16 -20.26 -22.72 -2.45
N SER A 17 -19.73 -22.31 -3.59
CA SER A 17 -18.29 -22.07 -3.74
C SER A 17 -17.77 -20.91 -2.89
N LEU A 18 -18.66 -20.06 -2.38
CA LEU A 18 -18.34 -18.95 -1.48
C LEU A 18 -18.35 -19.35 0.00
N LEU A 19 -18.72 -20.60 0.30
CA LEU A 19 -18.76 -21.15 1.66
C LEU A 19 -17.60 -22.11 1.89
N THR A 20 -17.16 -22.20 3.13
CA THR A 20 -16.20 -23.23 3.58
C THR A 20 -16.91 -24.56 3.76
N ASN A 21 -18.12 -24.55 4.29
CA ASN A 21 -19.03 -25.69 4.37
C ASN A 21 -20.47 -25.20 4.37
N GLY A 22 -21.38 -26.01 3.84
CA GLY A 22 -22.79 -25.62 3.78
C GLY A 22 -23.62 -26.50 2.87
N SER A 23 -24.83 -26.05 2.64
CA SER A 23 -25.82 -26.72 1.77
C SER A 23 -26.65 -25.69 1.03
N VAL A 24 -27.16 -26.11 -0.14
CA VAL A 24 -28.16 -25.36 -0.91
C VAL A 24 -29.37 -26.23 -1.12
N ILE A 25 -30.53 -25.67 -0.83
CA ILE A 25 -31.82 -26.29 -1.11
C ILE A 25 -32.46 -25.50 -2.25
N VAL A 26 -32.74 -26.17 -3.35
CA VAL A 26 -33.42 -25.57 -4.52
C VAL A 26 -34.84 -26.07 -4.56
N GLU A 27 -35.79 -25.15 -4.45
CA GLU A 27 -37.23 -25.40 -4.55
C GLU A 27 -37.75 -24.79 -5.86
N PRO A 28 -38.99 -25.15 -6.26
CA PRO A 28 -39.58 -24.65 -7.51
C PRO A 28 -39.63 -23.12 -7.63
N ASP A 29 -39.75 -22.41 -6.49
CA ASP A 29 -39.92 -20.96 -6.38
C ASP A 29 -38.95 -20.27 -5.41
N SER A 30 -38.00 -21.01 -4.84
CA SER A 30 -37.00 -20.44 -3.91
C SER A 30 -35.64 -21.14 -3.96
N VAL A 31 -34.60 -20.45 -3.45
CA VAL A 31 -33.27 -21.00 -3.20
C VAL A 31 -32.87 -20.66 -1.77
N VAL A 32 -32.50 -21.68 -1.00
CA VAL A 32 -32.00 -21.48 0.38
C VAL A 32 -30.54 -21.88 0.44
N VAL A 33 -29.67 -20.96 0.88
CA VAL A 33 -28.24 -21.16 1.06
C VAL A 33 -27.92 -21.11 2.54
N ARG A 34 -27.34 -22.19 3.09
CA ARG A 34 -26.95 -22.27 4.52
C ARG A 34 -25.55 -22.77 4.66
N GLY A 35 -24.80 -22.20 5.62
CA GLY A 35 -23.47 -22.70 5.94
C GLY A 35 -22.58 -21.70 6.66
N ASN A 36 -21.31 -22.08 6.74
CA ASN A 36 -20.29 -21.29 7.42
C ASN A 36 -19.18 -20.88 6.44
N THR A 37 -18.60 -19.74 6.70
CA THR A 37 -17.53 -19.18 5.89
C THR A 37 -16.51 -18.41 6.74
N GLY A 38 -15.26 -18.37 6.29
CA GLY A 38 -14.23 -17.49 6.81
C GLY A 38 -14.19 -16.11 6.14
N ASN A 39 -15.17 -15.78 5.28
CA ASN A 39 -15.21 -14.49 4.59
C ASN A 39 -16.42 -13.68 5.08
N GLU A 40 -16.18 -12.56 5.78
CA GLU A 40 -17.23 -11.67 6.29
C GLU A 40 -18.15 -11.12 5.19
N GLY A 41 -17.62 -10.95 3.96
CA GLY A 41 -18.37 -10.45 2.80
C GLY A 41 -19.20 -11.51 2.06
N ALA A 42 -19.12 -12.79 2.43
CA ALA A 42 -19.72 -13.90 1.66
C ALA A 42 -21.25 -13.79 1.54
N SER A 43 -21.95 -13.42 2.61
CA SER A 43 -23.41 -13.27 2.58
C SER A 43 -23.85 -12.20 1.57
N ALA A 44 -23.15 -11.07 1.53
CA ALA A 44 -23.41 -10.01 0.56
C ALA A 44 -23.04 -10.43 -0.88
N ALA A 45 -21.96 -11.18 -1.05
CA ALA A 45 -21.54 -11.72 -2.35
C ALA A 45 -22.55 -12.72 -2.89
N ILE A 46 -23.03 -13.64 -2.04
CA ILE A 46 -24.08 -14.62 -2.40
C ILE A 46 -25.38 -13.91 -2.78
N SER A 47 -25.78 -12.88 -2.02
CA SER A 47 -26.97 -12.09 -2.33
C SER A 47 -26.87 -11.45 -3.71
N ARG A 48 -25.74 -10.79 -4.03
CA ARG A 48 -25.50 -10.19 -5.36
C ARG A 48 -25.54 -11.23 -6.47
N LEU A 49 -24.89 -12.38 -6.26
CA LEU A 49 -24.87 -13.48 -7.22
C LEU A 49 -26.27 -13.99 -7.52
N LEU A 50 -27.09 -14.24 -6.47
CA LEU A 50 -28.46 -14.74 -6.65
C LEU A 50 -29.35 -13.70 -7.35
N ILE A 51 -29.22 -12.43 -7.01
CA ILE A 51 -29.95 -11.33 -7.69
C ILE A 51 -29.55 -11.25 -9.17
N ASP A 52 -28.26 -11.32 -9.48
CA ASP A 52 -27.76 -11.25 -10.86
C ASP A 52 -28.23 -12.42 -11.73
N LYS A 53 -28.17 -13.63 -11.18
CA LYS A 53 -28.51 -14.85 -11.91
C LYS A 53 -30.02 -15.13 -11.99
N LEU A 54 -30.78 -14.86 -10.93
CA LEU A 54 -32.18 -15.20 -10.80
C LEU A 54 -33.11 -14.02 -11.04
N GLY A 55 -32.64 -12.78 -10.83
CA GLY A 55 -33.45 -11.58 -10.88
C GLY A 55 -33.98 -11.17 -9.50
N GLN A 56 -34.37 -9.88 -9.39
CA GLN A 56 -34.82 -9.28 -8.11
C GLN A 56 -36.17 -9.80 -7.59
N SER A 57 -36.95 -10.45 -8.46
CA SER A 57 -38.29 -10.97 -8.11
C SER A 57 -38.25 -12.38 -7.55
N GLU A 58 -37.13 -13.07 -7.64
CA GLU A 58 -36.99 -14.44 -7.16
C GLU A 58 -36.78 -14.49 -5.64
N LYS A 59 -37.35 -15.50 -5.00
CA LYS A 59 -37.21 -15.68 -3.56
C LYS A 59 -35.95 -16.47 -3.25
N PHE A 60 -35.15 -15.96 -2.34
CA PHE A 60 -34.03 -16.70 -1.78
C PHE A 60 -33.85 -16.36 -0.29
N GLU A 61 -33.27 -17.28 0.46
CA GLU A 61 -32.92 -17.16 1.86
C GLU A 61 -31.41 -17.45 2.00
N ILE A 62 -30.73 -16.61 2.74
CA ILE A 62 -29.28 -16.74 3.00
C ILE A 62 -29.09 -16.80 4.51
N ASP A 63 -28.71 -17.98 5.02
CA ASP A 63 -28.39 -18.26 6.42
C ASP A 63 -26.93 -18.71 6.48
N VAL A 64 -26.02 -17.70 6.35
CA VAL A 64 -24.58 -17.90 6.27
C VAL A 64 -23.92 -17.18 7.43
N GLU A 65 -23.21 -17.96 8.26
CA GLU A 65 -22.49 -17.46 9.43
C GLU A 65 -21.00 -17.30 9.12
N TYR A 66 -20.45 -16.13 9.50
CA TYR A 66 -19.01 -15.92 9.52
C TYR A 66 -18.41 -16.61 10.75
N VAL A 67 -17.44 -17.47 10.51
CA VAL A 67 -16.71 -18.20 11.57
C VAL A 67 -15.23 -17.81 11.51
N LYS A 68 -14.78 -17.06 12.50
CA LYS A 68 -13.38 -16.53 12.57
C LYS A 68 -12.33 -17.62 12.39
N GLN A 69 -12.56 -18.83 12.90
CA GLN A 69 -11.65 -19.98 12.79
C GLN A 69 -11.49 -20.51 11.35
N LEU A 70 -12.43 -20.17 10.47
CA LEU A 70 -12.39 -20.53 9.05
C LEU A 70 -11.79 -19.43 8.17
N ASP A 71 -11.55 -18.26 8.75
CA ASP A 71 -10.89 -17.14 8.06
C ASP A 71 -9.38 -17.37 8.05
N PRO A 72 -8.76 -17.58 6.89
CA PRO A 72 -7.32 -17.82 6.81
C PRO A 72 -6.48 -16.60 7.20
N ILE A 73 -7.09 -15.42 7.28
CA ILE A 73 -6.41 -14.16 7.56
C ILE A 73 -6.61 -13.72 9.02
N ALA A 74 -7.77 -13.98 9.61
CA ALA A 74 -8.11 -13.54 10.98
C ALA A 74 -7.26 -14.15 12.10
N GLY A 75 -6.49 -15.19 11.80
CA GLY A 75 -5.51 -15.81 12.70
C GLY A 75 -4.07 -15.31 12.51
N LEU A 76 -3.81 -14.47 11.49
CA LEU A 76 -2.50 -13.88 11.28
C LEU A 76 -2.32 -12.65 12.18
N PRO A 77 -1.09 -12.39 12.66
CA PRO A 77 -0.82 -11.19 13.44
C PRO A 77 -1.05 -9.94 12.61
N THR A 78 -1.54 -8.88 13.25
CA THR A 78 -1.68 -7.57 12.61
C THR A 78 -0.30 -6.96 12.33
N PRO A 79 -0.21 -5.97 11.43
CA PRO A 79 1.03 -5.24 11.19
C PRO A 79 1.67 -4.68 12.48
N GLU A 80 0.85 -4.15 13.38
CA GLU A 80 1.29 -3.58 14.66
C GLU A 80 1.83 -4.67 15.59
N GLU A 81 1.14 -5.81 15.72
CA GLU A 81 1.60 -6.97 16.49
C GLU A 81 2.92 -7.52 15.94
N CYS A 82 3.11 -7.49 14.62
CA CYS A 82 4.37 -7.89 13.99
C CYS A 82 5.53 -6.97 14.40
N ILE A 83 5.32 -5.65 14.35
CA ILE A 83 6.34 -4.68 14.76
C ILE A 83 6.63 -4.77 16.25
N GLU A 84 5.63 -4.98 17.08
CA GLU A 84 5.82 -5.19 18.52
C GLU A 84 6.72 -6.40 18.79
N GLN A 85 6.46 -7.54 18.12
CA GLN A 85 7.31 -8.73 18.25
C GLN A 85 8.74 -8.47 17.80
N ILE A 86 8.95 -7.79 16.67
CA ILE A 86 10.29 -7.43 16.17
C ILE A 86 10.99 -6.49 17.15
N THR A 87 10.25 -5.52 17.72
CA THR A 87 10.77 -4.57 18.70
C THR A 87 11.23 -5.30 19.96
N VAL A 88 10.46 -6.25 20.47
CA VAL A 88 10.85 -7.10 21.60
C VAL A 88 12.13 -7.87 21.30
N LEU A 89 12.21 -8.56 20.15
CA LEU A 89 13.42 -9.27 19.72
C LEU A 89 14.64 -8.35 19.61
N SER A 90 14.45 -7.14 19.09
CA SER A 90 15.52 -6.15 18.89
C SER A 90 15.93 -5.42 20.19
N SER A 91 15.08 -5.42 21.20
CA SER A 91 15.42 -4.88 22.53
C SER A 91 16.32 -5.82 23.34
N GLU A 92 16.16 -7.13 23.16
CA GLU A 92 16.99 -8.14 23.83
C GLU A 92 18.34 -8.34 23.13
N ARG A 93 18.36 -8.24 21.80
CA ARG A 93 19.52 -8.47 20.94
C ARG A 93 19.57 -7.42 19.85
N LYS A 94 20.77 -6.99 19.45
CA LYS A 94 20.96 -5.99 18.36
C LYS A 94 21.45 -6.64 17.08
N ILE A 95 21.06 -6.08 15.95
CA ILE A 95 21.71 -6.36 14.67
C ILE A 95 23.02 -5.57 14.65
N THR A 96 24.13 -6.27 14.88
CA THR A 96 25.48 -5.71 14.86
C THR A 96 26.17 -5.97 13.52
N PHE A 97 27.15 -5.12 13.22
CA PHE A 97 27.94 -5.15 11.99
C PHE A 97 29.42 -5.13 12.30
N GLU A 98 30.21 -5.65 11.40
CA GLU A 98 31.66 -5.50 11.48
C GLU A 98 32.06 -4.01 11.52
N PRO A 99 33.13 -3.64 12.22
CA PRO A 99 33.55 -2.25 12.35
C PRO A 99 33.73 -1.54 11.00
N GLY A 100 33.05 -0.41 10.82
CA GLY A 100 33.10 0.39 9.58
C GLY A 100 32.52 -0.30 8.34
N SER A 101 31.75 -1.38 8.52
CA SER A 101 31.19 -2.21 7.45
C SER A 101 29.67 -2.29 7.55
N ALA A 102 29.05 -2.76 6.46
CA ALA A 102 27.65 -3.17 6.40
C ALA A 102 27.50 -4.71 6.44
N THR A 103 28.58 -5.44 6.73
CA THR A 103 28.54 -6.89 6.92
C THR A 103 27.92 -7.21 8.27
N ILE A 104 26.78 -7.91 8.28
CA ILE A 104 26.11 -8.33 9.52
C ILE A 104 26.98 -9.38 10.23
N ASP A 105 27.27 -9.15 11.51
CA ASP A 105 28.05 -10.06 12.34
C ASP A 105 27.43 -11.45 12.41
N ALA A 106 28.26 -12.47 12.52
CA ALA A 106 27.81 -13.85 12.68
C ALA A 106 26.90 -14.03 13.93
N ALA A 107 27.17 -13.31 15.01
CA ALA A 107 26.35 -13.33 16.22
C ALA A 107 24.94 -12.74 16.01
N ALA A 108 24.79 -11.82 15.08
CA ALA A 108 23.50 -11.19 14.78
C ALA A 108 22.64 -12.00 13.81
N GLN A 109 23.19 -13.01 13.14
CA GLN A 109 22.46 -13.81 12.13
C GLN A 109 21.23 -14.50 12.73
N SER A 110 21.32 -15.02 13.96
CA SER A 110 20.18 -15.67 14.63
C SER A 110 19.03 -14.70 14.90
N LEU A 111 19.33 -13.44 15.22
CA LEU A 111 18.30 -12.41 15.37
C LEU A 111 17.61 -12.11 14.02
N VAL A 112 18.39 -12.03 12.96
CA VAL A 112 17.82 -11.82 11.61
C VAL A 112 16.99 -13.03 11.16
N ASP A 113 17.35 -14.27 11.58
CA ASP A 113 16.54 -15.45 11.35
C ASP A 113 15.20 -15.36 12.10
N ASP A 114 15.20 -15.00 13.37
CA ASP A 114 13.98 -14.86 14.19
C ASP A 114 13.06 -13.75 13.64
N ILE A 115 13.62 -12.60 13.27
CA ILE A 115 12.87 -11.51 12.60
C ILE A 115 12.27 -11.99 11.28
N ALA A 116 13.01 -12.76 10.51
CA ALA A 116 12.50 -13.31 9.25
C ALA A 116 11.31 -14.27 9.46
N GLU A 117 11.33 -15.10 10.53
CA GLU A 117 10.20 -15.97 10.84
C GLU A 117 8.95 -15.17 11.22
N VAL A 118 9.09 -14.10 12.01
CA VAL A 118 7.97 -13.17 12.30
C VAL A 118 7.44 -12.56 10.99
N LEU A 119 8.31 -12.02 10.15
CA LEU A 119 7.90 -11.34 8.92
C LEU A 119 7.26 -12.25 7.86
N LYS A 120 7.52 -13.55 7.88
CA LYS A 120 6.91 -14.52 6.96
C LYS A 120 5.42 -14.74 7.22
N ILE A 121 4.98 -14.58 8.48
CA ILE A 121 3.58 -14.75 8.86
C ILE A 121 2.79 -13.43 8.87
N CYS A 122 3.49 -12.31 8.70
CA CYS A 122 2.90 -10.97 8.66
C CYS A 122 2.38 -10.65 7.26
N ALA A 123 1.08 -10.66 7.09
CA ALA A 123 0.47 -10.36 5.79
C ALA A 123 0.54 -8.86 5.49
N ASP A 124 0.81 -8.55 4.21
CA ASP A 124 0.65 -7.23 3.59
C ASP A 124 1.35 -6.04 4.27
N LEU A 125 2.50 -6.32 4.90
CA LEU A 125 3.26 -5.36 5.67
C LEU A 125 4.01 -4.36 4.77
N ARG A 126 3.87 -3.06 5.04
CA ARG A 126 4.74 -2.01 4.50
C ARG A 126 5.73 -1.63 5.58
N LEU A 127 7.01 -1.82 5.32
CA LEU A 127 8.05 -1.72 6.34
C LEU A 127 9.20 -0.83 5.88
N GLU A 128 9.60 0.10 6.74
CA GLU A 128 10.87 0.80 6.64
C GLU A 128 11.90 0.14 7.57
N ILE A 129 13.07 -0.17 7.00
CA ILE A 129 14.26 -0.58 7.74
C ILE A 129 15.15 0.64 7.83
N ALA A 130 15.19 1.28 8.99
CA ALA A 130 15.93 2.52 9.24
C ALA A 130 17.27 2.21 9.92
N GLY A 131 18.36 2.61 9.27
CA GLY A 131 19.72 2.46 9.79
C GLY A 131 20.21 3.76 10.43
N TYR A 132 20.92 3.65 11.56
CA TYR A 132 21.51 4.79 12.28
C TYR A 132 22.97 4.52 12.63
N THR A 133 23.73 5.60 12.78
CA THR A 133 25.10 5.62 13.29
C THR A 133 25.19 6.44 14.58
N ASP A 134 26.33 6.39 15.23
CA ASP A 134 26.74 7.43 16.19
C ASP A 134 27.25 8.68 15.44
N SER A 135 27.59 9.72 16.19
CA SER A 135 28.08 11.01 15.64
C SER A 135 29.58 11.02 15.33
N GLN A 136 30.25 9.87 15.32
CA GLN A 136 31.67 9.83 14.98
C GLN A 136 31.86 9.75 13.46
N GLY A 137 32.73 10.62 12.94
CA GLY A 137 33.08 10.66 11.52
C GLY A 137 32.47 11.85 10.80
N ARG A 138 32.32 11.74 9.48
CA ARG A 138 31.68 12.75 8.64
C ARG A 138 30.24 12.38 8.36
N GLU A 139 29.36 13.35 8.43
CA GLU A 139 27.93 13.17 8.21
C GLU A 139 27.59 12.39 6.93
N GLU A 140 28.23 12.76 5.79
CA GLU A 140 27.95 12.07 4.53
C GLU A 140 28.38 10.60 4.57
N MET A 141 29.45 10.26 5.31
CA MET A 141 29.88 8.87 5.47
C MET A 141 28.94 8.11 6.39
N ASN A 142 28.46 8.74 7.46
CA ASN A 142 27.47 8.17 8.37
C ASN A 142 26.16 7.89 7.63
N GLN A 143 25.73 8.84 6.78
CA GLN A 143 24.55 8.67 5.91
C GLN A 143 24.72 7.47 4.97
N GLN A 144 25.84 7.35 4.29
CA GLN A 144 26.12 6.23 3.39
C GLN A 144 26.23 4.88 4.13
N LEU A 145 26.92 4.86 5.27
CA LEU A 145 27.09 3.63 6.06
C LEU A 145 25.76 3.12 6.61
N SER A 146 24.94 4.02 7.14
CA SER A 146 23.60 3.66 7.66
C SER A 146 22.69 3.13 6.55
N GLN A 147 22.73 3.74 5.35
CA GLN A 147 22.01 3.27 4.16
C GLN A 147 22.44 1.84 3.77
N GLN A 148 23.76 1.62 3.66
CA GLN A 148 24.30 0.29 3.31
C GLN A 148 23.93 -0.78 4.35
N ARG A 149 23.90 -0.43 5.63
CA ARG A 149 23.49 -1.34 6.70
C ARG A 149 22.00 -1.70 6.61
N ALA A 150 21.12 -0.73 6.38
CA ALA A 150 19.71 -0.97 6.16
C ALA A 150 19.47 -1.87 4.93
N GLU A 151 20.17 -1.62 3.84
CA GLU A 151 20.13 -2.44 2.62
C GLU A 151 20.64 -3.87 2.85
N ALA A 152 21.70 -4.03 3.67
CA ALA A 152 22.24 -5.35 4.01
C ALA A 152 21.22 -6.18 4.82
N VAL A 153 20.50 -5.56 5.76
CA VAL A 153 19.41 -6.22 6.50
C VAL A 153 18.27 -6.60 5.55
N LEU A 154 17.85 -5.70 4.67
CA LEU A 154 16.83 -6.00 3.66
C LEU A 154 17.24 -7.17 2.76
N ALA A 155 18.48 -7.19 2.30
CA ALA A 155 19.03 -8.28 1.50
C ALA A 155 19.07 -9.61 2.29
N ALA A 156 19.45 -9.56 3.57
CA ALA A 156 19.46 -10.72 4.45
C ALA A 156 18.07 -11.32 4.68
N LEU A 157 17.03 -10.48 4.80
CA LEU A 157 15.63 -10.89 4.88
C LEU A 157 15.15 -11.55 3.56
N ARG A 158 15.53 -10.98 2.41
CA ARG A 158 15.25 -11.57 1.08
C ARG A 158 15.86 -12.96 0.92
N MET A 159 17.10 -13.15 1.35
CA MET A 159 17.76 -14.46 1.32
C MET A 159 16.99 -15.50 2.17
N ARG A 160 16.30 -15.07 3.20
CA ARG A 160 15.45 -15.89 4.07
C ARG A 160 14.01 -16.07 3.55
N ARG A 161 13.75 -15.61 2.31
CA ARG A 161 12.44 -15.71 1.62
C ARG A 161 11.32 -14.92 2.29
N VAL A 162 11.65 -13.82 2.96
CA VAL A 162 10.64 -12.85 3.41
C VAL A 162 10.07 -12.10 2.21
N PRO A 163 8.75 -11.90 2.08
CA PRO A 163 8.14 -11.11 1.02
C PRO A 163 8.43 -9.60 1.22
N THR A 164 9.53 -9.11 0.66
CA THR A 164 10.02 -7.73 0.88
C THR A 164 9.63 -6.74 -0.21
N ALA A 165 8.63 -7.02 -1.03
CA ALA A 165 8.24 -6.17 -2.15
C ALA A 165 7.81 -4.76 -1.73
N ARG A 166 7.29 -4.60 -0.50
CA ARG A 166 6.84 -3.34 0.09
C ARG A 166 7.75 -2.85 1.22
N PHE A 167 8.98 -3.36 1.28
CA PHE A 167 9.96 -2.94 2.27
C PHE A 167 10.93 -1.93 1.65
N THR A 168 11.24 -0.89 2.41
CA THR A 168 12.24 0.13 2.05
C THR A 168 13.38 0.11 3.04
N ALA A 169 14.58 0.43 2.57
CA ALA A 169 15.76 0.59 3.41
C ALA A 169 16.18 2.06 3.37
N VAL A 170 16.29 2.69 4.54
CA VAL A 170 16.62 4.11 4.69
C VAL A 170 17.78 4.27 5.67
N GLY A 171 18.82 4.99 5.24
CA GLY A 171 19.88 5.41 6.13
C GLY A 171 19.55 6.79 6.69
N ASN A 172 19.64 6.97 7.99
CA ASN A 172 19.43 8.24 8.69
C ASN A 172 20.73 8.84 9.26
N GLY A 173 21.88 8.18 8.99
CA GLY A 173 23.15 8.68 9.51
C GLY A 173 23.13 8.81 11.03
N GLU A 174 23.58 9.94 11.52
CA GLU A 174 23.63 10.30 12.94
C GLU A 174 22.38 11.05 13.43
N ALA A 175 21.34 11.14 12.61
CA ALA A 175 20.07 11.77 12.99
C ALA A 175 19.38 11.00 14.13
N ASP A 176 18.52 11.70 14.87
CA ASP A 176 17.67 11.14 15.91
C ASP A 176 18.42 10.25 16.94
N PRO A 177 19.45 10.76 17.63
CA PRO A 177 20.16 9.99 18.62
C PRO A 177 19.23 9.66 19.80
N ILE A 178 19.24 8.38 20.22
CA ILE A 178 18.45 7.90 21.36
C ILE A 178 19.24 7.93 22.69
N ALA A 179 20.54 8.20 22.61
CA ALA A 179 21.43 8.30 23.75
C ALA A 179 22.56 9.31 23.48
N ASP A 180 23.28 9.67 24.55
CA ASP A 180 24.36 10.65 24.53
C ASP A 180 25.57 10.13 23.75
N ASN A 181 25.95 10.83 22.68
CA ASN A 181 27.09 10.51 21.82
C ASN A 181 28.47 10.75 22.48
N ASP A 182 28.54 11.45 23.60
CA ASP A 182 29.78 11.67 24.32
C ASP A 182 30.28 10.41 25.06
N THR A 183 29.37 9.48 25.33
CA THR A 183 29.69 8.21 26.00
C THR A 183 29.76 7.05 24.99
N GLU A 184 30.65 6.05 25.26
CA GLU A 184 30.70 4.84 24.41
C GLU A 184 29.40 4.06 24.46
N ALA A 185 28.79 3.96 25.64
CA ALA A 185 27.50 3.27 25.78
C ALA A 185 26.37 3.94 24.98
N GLY A 186 26.37 5.28 24.94
CA GLY A 186 25.39 6.03 24.15
C GLY A 186 25.65 5.90 22.66
N ARG A 187 26.88 5.96 22.21
CA ARG A 187 27.24 5.71 20.81
C ARG A 187 26.81 4.29 20.37
N GLU A 188 27.06 3.29 21.22
CA GLU A 188 26.60 1.92 20.94
C GLU A 188 25.08 1.85 20.86
N ALA A 189 24.35 2.61 21.68
CA ALA A 189 22.90 2.68 21.58
C ALA A 189 22.43 3.31 20.27
N ASN A 190 23.14 4.35 19.80
CA ASN A 190 22.81 5.06 18.56
C ASN A 190 23.11 4.23 17.31
N ARG A 191 24.11 3.33 17.33
CA ARG A 191 24.37 2.36 16.24
C ARG A 191 23.30 1.29 16.25
N ARG A 192 22.18 1.53 15.54
CA ARG A 192 21.00 0.66 15.56
C ARG A 192 20.32 0.52 14.20
N ILE A 193 19.53 -0.52 14.10
CA ILE A 193 18.51 -0.71 13.04
C ILE A 193 17.15 -0.66 13.70
N GLU A 194 16.24 0.10 13.14
CA GLU A 194 14.83 0.15 13.53
C GLU A 194 13.94 -0.38 12.41
N PHE A 195 12.82 -0.96 12.79
CA PHE A 195 11.77 -1.42 11.88
C PHE A 195 10.52 -0.59 12.16
N ARG A 196 10.01 0.09 11.12
CA ARG A 196 8.87 1.01 11.25
C ARG A 196 7.80 0.66 10.24
N LEU A 197 6.53 0.71 10.65
CA LEU A 197 5.42 0.64 9.72
C LEU A 197 5.38 1.92 8.87
N ILE A 198 5.16 1.73 7.58
CA ILE A 198 4.79 2.82 6.68
C ILE A 198 3.27 2.80 6.60
N GLU A 199 2.62 3.77 7.22
CA GLU A 199 1.19 3.94 7.07
C GLU A 199 0.85 4.23 5.61
N PRO A 200 -0.22 3.62 5.05
CA PRO A 200 -0.68 4.00 3.73
C PRO A 200 -1.08 5.48 3.77
N GLU A 201 -0.57 6.25 2.82
CA GLU A 201 -1.07 7.62 2.64
C GLU A 201 -2.59 7.58 2.48
N PRO A 202 -3.34 8.46 3.16
CA PRO A 202 -4.77 8.57 2.93
C PRO A 202 -5.01 8.77 1.44
N ILE A 203 -5.84 7.93 0.85
CA ILE A 203 -6.27 8.14 -0.54
C ILE A 203 -7.09 9.43 -0.49
N GLU A 204 -6.52 10.54 -0.96
CA GLU A 204 -7.33 11.72 -1.27
C GLU A 204 -8.31 11.29 -2.36
N GLU A 205 -9.57 11.11 -1.96
CA GLU A 205 -10.66 10.87 -2.90
C GLU A 205 -10.70 12.10 -3.84
N GLN A 206 -10.14 11.92 -5.03
CA GLN A 206 -10.34 12.92 -6.08
C GLN A 206 -11.84 12.98 -6.38
N PRO A 207 -12.45 14.16 -6.36
CA PRO A 207 -13.86 14.28 -6.66
C PRO A 207 -14.14 13.62 -8.00
N THR A 208 -15.12 12.73 -7.99
CA THR A 208 -15.51 12.02 -9.21
C THR A 208 -16.06 13.05 -10.20
N ALA A 209 -15.84 12.83 -11.50
CA ALA A 209 -16.33 13.72 -12.58
C ALA A 209 -17.84 14.03 -12.50
N LEU A 210 -18.60 13.34 -11.66
CA LEU A 210 -20.01 13.58 -11.37
C LEU A 210 -20.19 14.71 -10.32
N GLU A 211 -19.29 14.84 -9.35
CA GLU A 211 -19.35 15.95 -8.36
C GLU A 211 -18.91 17.28 -8.97
N GLU A 212 -17.95 17.25 -9.94
CA GLU A 212 -17.55 18.44 -10.67
C GLU A 212 -18.66 18.97 -11.62
N ALA A 213 -19.56 18.10 -12.10
CA ALA A 213 -20.68 18.49 -12.96
C ALA A 213 -21.83 19.17 -12.20
N GLU A 214 -22.00 18.90 -10.89
CA GLU A 214 -23.03 19.54 -10.06
C GLU A 214 -22.59 20.90 -9.47
N ALA A 215 -21.29 21.15 -9.37
CA ALA A 215 -20.73 22.41 -8.87
C ALA A 215 -20.65 23.53 -9.93
N GLY A 216 -20.94 23.25 -11.20
CA GLY A 216 -20.73 24.12 -12.33
C GLY A 216 -22.00 24.70 -12.98
N THR A 217 -23.04 25.08 -12.22
CA THR A 217 -24.14 25.86 -12.77
C THR A 217 -24.04 27.30 -12.29
N PRO A 218 -23.56 28.27 -13.06
CA PRO A 218 -23.80 29.64 -12.78
C PRO A 218 -25.18 30.03 -13.35
N GLU A 219 -26.15 30.25 -12.46
CA GLU A 219 -27.27 31.12 -12.74
C GLU A 219 -26.74 32.53 -12.92
N ASP A 220 -26.71 33.04 -14.14
CA ASP A 220 -26.97 34.47 -14.33
C ASP A 220 -27.48 34.71 -15.78
N THR A 221 -28.78 34.90 -15.82
CA THR A 221 -29.49 35.53 -16.93
C THR A 221 -29.66 36.98 -16.58
N GLN A 222 -28.88 37.88 -17.13
CA GLN A 222 -29.32 39.28 -17.26
C GLN A 222 -29.09 39.76 -18.68
N GLU A 223 -30.17 40.10 -19.21
CA GLU A 223 -30.71 40.79 -20.38
C GLU A 223 -29.86 42.00 -20.82
N GLN A 224 -29.61 42.00 -22.11
CA GLN A 224 -28.98 43.05 -22.85
C GLN A 224 -30.02 44.03 -23.40
N PRO A 225 -29.69 45.31 -23.63
CA PRO A 225 -30.15 45.95 -24.86
C PRO A 225 -29.03 46.54 -25.71
N ALA A 226 -29.34 46.58 -26.99
CA ALA A 226 -28.55 46.76 -28.18
C ALA A 226 -28.09 48.20 -28.51
N ALA A 227 -26.90 48.24 -29.19
CA ALA A 227 -26.51 49.03 -30.39
C ALA A 227 -26.28 50.55 -30.27
N PRO A 228 -25.59 51.27 -31.23
CA PRO A 228 -25.08 50.84 -32.52
C PRO A 228 -23.66 51.37 -32.93
N THR A 229 -23.09 50.74 -33.96
CA THR A 229 -22.31 51.17 -35.13
C THR A 229 -21.45 52.44 -35.12
N GLU A 230 -20.15 52.33 -35.47
CA GLU A 230 -19.53 53.01 -36.64
C GLU A 230 -18.02 52.64 -36.84
N ALA A 231 -17.77 52.14 -38.02
CA ALA A 231 -16.76 52.50 -39.03
C ALA A 231 -15.27 52.38 -38.74
N ASP A 232 -14.67 51.50 -39.57
CA ASP A 232 -13.31 51.39 -40.09
C ASP A 232 -12.63 52.74 -40.47
N PRO A 233 -11.32 52.85 -40.64
CA PRO A 233 -10.55 52.04 -41.60
C PRO A 233 -9.07 51.71 -41.24
N VAL A 234 -8.54 50.71 -41.90
CA VAL A 234 -7.15 50.34 -42.21
C VAL A 234 -6.50 51.44 -43.11
N PRO A 235 -5.20 51.51 -43.46
CA PRO A 235 -4.11 50.52 -43.38
C PRO A 235 -2.68 51.13 -43.16
N HIS A 236 -1.69 50.30 -43.38
CA HIS A 236 -0.31 50.45 -43.92
C HIS A 236 0.78 49.93 -42.99
N GLU A 237 1.33 48.88 -43.41
CA GLU A 237 2.51 48.57 -44.27
C GLU A 237 3.88 48.70 -43.58
N ALA A 238 4.51 47.53 -43.58
CA ALA A 238 5.85 47.19 -44.07
C ALA A 238 7.07 47.78 -43.35
N THR A 239 8.03 46.99 -43.02
CA THR A 239 9.22 46.51 -43.78
C THR A 239 10.13 45.76 -42.81
N VAL A 240 10.45 44.53 -43.03
CA VAL A 240 11.67 43.90 -43.57
C VAL A 240 13.01 44.56 -43.22
N GLU A 241 13.91 43.81 -42.65
CA GLU A 241 15.30 43.51 -43.04
C GLU A 241 16.04 42.81 -41.93
N HIS A 242 16.42 41.60 -42.14
CA HIS A 242 17.73 41.10 -42.63
C HIS A 242 18.94 41.40 -41.80
N ALA A 243 19.58 40.41 -41.47
CA ALA A 243 20.87 39.77 -41.83
C ALA A 243 21.77 39.67 -40.60
N GLU A 244 22.32 38.60 -40.42
CA GLU A 244 23.41 37.74 -40.90
C GLU A 244 24.54 37.60 -39.87
N THR A 245 24.86 36.37 -39.67
CA THR A 245 26.18 35.72 -39.74
C THR A 245 27.31 36.09 -38.77
N GLY A 246 27.96 35.03 -38.37
CA GLY A 246 29.35 35.01 -37.94
C GLY A 246 29.62 33.98 -36.82
N THR A 247 29.78 32.78 -37.07
CA THR A 247 30.89 31.87 -37.44
C THR A 247 32.23 32.19 -36.74
N THR A 248 32.81 31.09 -36.35
CA THR A 248 34.24 30.75 -36.06
C THR A 248 34.60 30.78 -34.60
N ASP A 249 34.99 29.72 -34.04
CA ASP A 249 36.06 28.73 -34.26
C ASP A 249 37.19 28.89 -33.23
N GLU A 250 37.61 27.74 -32.81
CA GLU A 250 38.96 27.26 -32.42
C GLU A 250 39.48 27.47 -31.01
N GLN A 251 39.61 26.31 -30.42
CA GLN A 251 40.83 25.70 -29.83
C GLN A 251 41.58 26.42 -28.68
N ASN A 252 41.63 25.83 -27.53
CA ASN A 252 42.83 25.11 -27.03
C ASN A 252 42.50 24.26 -25.80
#